data_48e859a0f2af633c830693615dae1d9c
#
_entry.id   48e859a0f2af633c830693615dae1d9c
#
_cell.length_a   1.000
_cell.length_b   1.000
_cell.length_c   1.000
_cell.angle_alpha   90.00
_cell.angle_beta   90.00
_cell.angle_gamma   90.00
#
_symmetry.space_group_name_H-M   'P 1'
#
loop_
_entity.id
_entity.type
_entity.pdbx_description
1 polymer ?
#
loop_
_entity_poly.entity_id
_entity_poly.type
_entity_poly.pdbx_seq_one_letter_code
_entity_poly.pdbx_strand_id
1 'polypeptide(L)'
;MKWPSGLSQRVHDRLRRSWRHLDFFQYEAWLHAEVPRVACGACGKTTQLGVPWARPGSGFTAAFEALALALCRELPVRQAAALLRCRDKQLWRRIEFYVEQARALESFEGVEIVGVDE
;
A
#
# COMPACT_ATOMS: atom_id res chain seq x y z
N MET A 1 -8.61 11.03 -20.11
CA MET A 1 -8.69 11.09 -18.65
C MET A 1 -7.54 11.88 -18.09
N LYS A 2 -7.82 12.81 -17.23
CA LYS A 2 -6.78 13.61 -16.63
C LYS A 2 -6.41 13.05 -15.27
N TRP A 3 -5.12 13.00 -15.00
CA TRP A 3 -4.65 12.51 -13.74
C TRP A 3 -4.65 13.62 -12.70
N PRO A 4 -4.67 13.27 -11.42
CA PRO A 4 -4.79 14.28 -10.36
C PRO A 4 -3.72 15.34 -10.39
N SER A 5 -2.55 15.03 -10.92
CA SER A 5 -1.50 16.03 -10.96
C SER A 5 -1.88 17.24 -11.80
N GLY A 6 -2.77 17.06 -12.75
CA GLY A 6 -3.18 18.15 -13.60
C GLY A 6 -2.10 18.67 -14.51
N LEU A 7 -0.93 18.09 -14.48
CA LEU A 7 0.16 18.55 -15.30
C LEU A 7 0.13 17.87 -16.65
N SER A 8 0.47 18.61 -17.68
CA SER A 8 0.48 18.05 -19.02
C SER A 8 1.83 17.43 -19.31
N GLN A 9 2.16 16.41 -18.56
CA GLN A 9 3.39 15.69 -18.78
C GLN A 9 3.15 14.59 -19.80
N ARG A 10 4.18 14.35 -20.60
CA ARG A 10 4.07 13.33 -21.62
C ARG A 10 4.16 11.96 -20.99
N VAL A 11 3.26 11.07 -21.42
CA VAL A 11 3.29 9.69 -20.96
C VAL A 11 4.47 9.00 -21.65
N HIS A 12 5.34 8.40 -20.81
CA HIS A 12 6.50 7.69 -21.33
C HIS A 12 6.06 6.32 -21.84
N ASP A 13 5.36 5.57 -20.99
CA ASP A 13 4.79 4.29 -21.37
C ASP A 13 3.74 3.92 -20.33
N ARG A 14 3.20 2.72 -20.44
CA ARG A 14 2.22 2.22 -19.49
C ARG A 14 2.66 0.87 -18.99
N LEU A 15 2.52 0.64 -17.69
CA LEU A 15 2.83 -0.63 -17.06
C LEU A 15 1.55 -1.29 -16.63
N ARG A 16 1.42 -2.56 -16.96
CA ARG A 16 0.29 -3.33 -16.48
C ARG A 16 0.56 -3.74 -15.06
N ARG A 17 -0.36 -3.43 -14.15
CA ARG A 17 -0.22 -3.75 -12.76
C ARG A 17 -1.45 -4.44 -12.23
N SER A 18 -1.27 -5.19 -11.14
CA SER A 18 -2.36 -5.90 -10.51
C SER A 18 -2.29 -5.68 -9.01
N TRP A 19 -3.44 -5.61 -8.39
CA TRP A 19 -3.54 -5.44 -6.94
C TRP A 19 -4.52 -6.44 -6.39
N ARG A 20 -4.16 -7.06 -5.25
CA ARG A 20 -5.08 -7.94 -4.56
C ARG A 20 -6.12 -7.10 -3.85
N HIS A 21 -7.37 -7.43 -4.06
CA HIS A 21 -8.48 -6.72 -3.46
C HIS A 21 -9.23 -7.65 -2.53
N LEU A 22 -10.23 -7.12 -1.83
CA LEU A 22 -11.08 -7.93 -0.97
C LEU A 22 -11.74 -9.04 -1.78
N ASP A 23 -11.91 -10.19 -1.15
CA ASP A 23 -12.53 -11.32 -1.84
C ASP A 23 -13.94 -10.99 -2.24
N PHE A 24 -14.38 -11.57 -3.35
CA PHE A 24 -15.75 -11.51 -3.78
C PHE A 24 -16.37 -12.87 -3.48
N PHE A 25 -17.11 -12.94 -2.39
CA PHE A 25 -17.58 -14.22 -1.86
C PHE A 25 -16.36 -15.08 -1.51
N GLN A 26 -16.29 -16.29 -2.03
CA GLN A 26 -15.14 -17.15 -1.76
C GLN A 26 -14.02 -17.01 -2.82
N TYR A 27 -14.15 -16.07 -3.74
CA TYR A 27 -13.19 -15.93 -4.82
C TYR A 27 -12.26 -14.78 -4.56
N GLU A 28 -11.00 -14.99 -4.90
CA GLU A 28 -10.02 -13.89 -4.83
C GLU A 28 -10.32 -12.88 -5.92
N ALA A 29 -10.24 -11.63 -5.56
CA ALA A 29 -10.46 -10.55 -6.50
C ALA A 29 -9.17 -9.80 -6.72
N TRP A 30 -8.89 -9.48 -7.98
CA TRP A 30 -7.70 -8.76 -8.35
C TRP A 30 -8.10 -7.61 -9.25
N LEU A 31 -7.53 -6.44 -9.00
CA LEU A 31 -7.70 -5.30 -9.89
C LEU A 31 -6.52 -5.27 -10.85
N HIS A 32 -6.81 -5.08 -12.12
CA HIS A 32 -5.78 -4.96 -13.14
C HIS A 32 -5.94 -3.63 -13.83
N ALA A 33 -4.84 -2.93 -14.03
CA ALA A 33 -4.89 -1.65 -14.70
C ALA A 33 -3.55 -1.36 -15.35
N GLU A 34 -3.59 -0.55 -16.39
CA GLU A 34 -2.39 -0.02 -17.00
C GLU A 34 -2.12 1.34 -16.40
N VAL A 35 -0.98 1.47 -15.77
CA VAL A 35 -0.61 2.69 -15.05
C VAL A 35 0.41 3.44 -15.87
N PRO A 36 0.14 4.69 -16.24
CA PRO A 36 1.11 5.46 -17.01
C PRO A 36 2.34 5.80 -16.21
N ARG A 37 3.46 5.80 -16.86
CA ARG A 37 4.68 6.40 -16.33
C ARG A 37 4.94 7.67 -17.12
N VAL A 38 5.23 8.73 -16.41
CA VAL A 38 5.45 10.02 -17.07
C VAL A 38 6.90 10.41 -16.91
N ALA A 39 7.42 11.08 -17.91
CA ALA A 39 8.78 11.58 -17.89
C ALA A 39 8.77 12.98 -17.31
N CYS A 40 9.62 13.20 -16.33
CA CYS A 40 9.76 14.52 -15.72
C CYS A 40 10.65 15.37 -16.61
N GLY A 41 10.13 16.47 -17.12
CA GLY A 41 10.91 17.34 -17.97
C GLY A 41 12.05 18.02 -17.24
N ALA A 42 11.93 18.20 -15.94
CA ALA A 42 12.95 18.90 -15.18
C ALA A 42 14.11 18.00 -14.77
N CYS A 43 13.84 16.79 -14.36
CA CYS A 43 14.88 15.92 -13.84
C CYS A 43 15.17 14.72 -14.73
N GLY A 44 14.39 14.52 -15.77
CA GLY A 44 14.62 13.42 -16.69
C GLY A 44 14.23 12.05 -16.17
N LYS A 45 13.67 11.95 -14.97
CA LYS A 45 13.28 10.68 -14.41
C LYS A 45 11.88 10.30 -14.84
N THR A 46 11.67 9.00 -14.97
CA THR A 46 10.35 8.48 -15.30
C THR A 46 9.68 8.02 -14.01
N THR A 47 8.46 8.50 -13.78
CA THR A 47 7.74 8.22 -12.54
C THR A 47 6.40 7.61 -12.87
N GLN A 48 6.04 6.56 -12.13
CA GLN A 48 4.75 5.95 -12.25
C GLN A 48 3.72 6.80 -11.51
N LEU A 49 2.58 7.04 -12.13
CA LEU A 49 1.52 7.80 -11.50
C LEU A 49 0.87 6.97 -10.41
N GLY A 50 0.43 7.65 -9.35
CA GLY A 50 -0.26 6.99 -8.29
C GLY A 50 -1.68 6.62 -8.68
N VAL A 51 -2.24 5.65 -7.98
CA VAL A 51 -3.62 5.24 -8.19
C VAL A 51 -4.40 5.49 -6.91
N PRO A 52 -5.71 5.73 -7.01
CA PRO A 52 -6.48 6.05 -5.81
C PRO A 52 -6.82 4.86 -4.94
N TRP A 53 -6.66 3.65 -5.43
CA TRP A 53 -7.11 2.49 -4.67
C TRP A 53 -6.00 1.79 -3.89
N ALA A 54 -4.76 2.22 -4.04
CA ALA A 54 -3.64 1.57 -3.35
C ALA A 54 -2.55 2.60 -3.10
N ARG A 55 -1.83 2.42 -1.98
CA ARG A 55 -0.70 3.29 -1.72
C ARG A 55 0.46 2.94 -2.65
N PRO A 56 1.37 3.87 -2.90
CA PRO A 56 2.49 3.61 -3.79
C PRO A 56 3.32 2.42 -3.32
N GLY A 57 3.67 1.57 -4.25
CA GLY A 57 4.52 0.42 -3.95
C GLY A 57 3.81 -0.79 -3.39
N SER A 58 2.52 -0.70 -3.11
CA SER A 58 1.80 -1.82 -2.55
C SER A 58 1.12 -2.63 -3.64
N GLY A 59 1.16 -3.94 -3.50
CA GLY A 59 0.39 -4.84 -4.36
C GLY A 59 -0.98 -5.18 -3.82
N PHE A 60 -1.37 -4.58 -2.70
CA PHE A 60 -2.69 -4.74 -2.10
C PHE A 60 -3.46 -3.45 -2.26
N THR A 61 -4.77 -3.54 -2.44
CA THR A 61 -5.59 -2.33 -2.37
C THR A 61 -5.63 -1.85 -0.92
N ALA A 62 -5.94 -0.57 -0.74
CA ALA A 62 -6.04 -0.03 0.61
C ALA A 62 -7.09 -0.76 1.43
N ALA A 63 -8.19 -1.15 0.81
CA ALA A 63 -9.24 -1.90 1.51
C ALA A 63 -8.73 -3.26 1.97
N PHE A 64 -7.96 -3.94 1.13
CA PHE A 64 -7.41 -5.23 1.51
C PHE A 64 -6.36 -5.09 2.61
N GLU A 65 -5.55 -4.04 2.56
CA GLU A 65 -4.59 -3.78 3.63
C GLU A 65 -5.30 -3.53 4.95
N ALA A 66 -6.39 -2.78 4.92
CA ALA A 66 -7.14 -2.50 6.14
C ALA A 66 -7.67 -3.79 6.77
N LEU A 67 -8.22 -4.67 5.96
CA LEU A 67 -8.70 -5.94 6.46
C LEU A 67 -7.55 -6.77 7.01
N ALA A 68 -6.43 -6.81 6.30
CA ALA A 68 -5.29 -7.60 6.72
C ALA A 68 -4.76 -7.12 8.08
N LEU A 69 -4.66 -5.81 8.25
CA LEU A 69 -4.19 -5.29 9.52
C LEU A 69 -5.17 -5.56 10.65
N ALA A 70 -6.46 -5.46 10.37
CA ALA A 70 -7.47 -5.76 11.37
C ALA A 70 -7.37 -7.21 11.84
N LEU A 71 -7.17 -8.13 10.91
CA LEU A 71 -7.02 -9.53 11.28
C LEU A 71 -5.74 -9.78 12.05
N CYS A 72 -4.66 -9.08 11.69
CA CYS A 72 -3.40 -9.27 12.39
C CYS A 72 -3.42 -8.73 13.81
N ARG A 73 -4.38 -7.88 14.14
CA ARG A 73 -4.54 -7.44 15.52
C ARG A 73 -5.12 -8.55 16.40
N GLU A 74 -5.90 -9.44 15.80
CA GLU A 74 -6.60 -10.46 16.56
C GLU A 74 -5.99 -11.84 16.42
N LEU A 75 -5.22 -12.06 15.37
CA LEU A 75 -4.69 -13.38 15.06
C LEU A 75 -3.20 -13.30 14.80
N PRO A 76 -2.47 -14.39 15.04
CA PRO A 76 -1.08 -14.45 14.58
C PRO A 76 -1.02 -14.24 13.06
N VAL A 77 0.07 -13.64 12.61
CA VAL A 77 0.22 -13.30 11.20
C VAL A 77 0.03 -14.51 10.30
N ARG A 78 0.56 -15.65 10.72
CA ARG A 78 0.46 -16.86 9.94
C ARG A 78 -0.97 -17.28 9.69
N GLN A 79 -1.80 -17.20 10.76
CA GLN A 79 -3.20 -17.55 10.63
C GLN A 79 -3.97 -16.52 9.81
N ALA A 80 -3.66 -15.25 10.00
CA ALA A 80 -4.28 -14.22 9.18
C ALA A 80 -3.95 -14.42 7.72
N ALA A 81 -2.71 -14.76 7.40
CA ALA A 81 -2.31 -14.99 6.03
C ALA A 81 -3.06 -16.16 5.42
N ALA A 82 -3.26 -17.22 6.19
CA ALA A 82 -4.00 -18.37 5.69
C ALA A 82 -5.45 -18.01 5.37
N LEU A 83 -6.08 -17.22 6.23
CA LEU A 83 -7.45 -16.80 5.98
C LEU A 83 -7.56 -15.89 4.77
N LEU A 84 -6.59 -15.00 4.60
CA LEU A 84 -6.59 -14.07 3.49
C LEU A 84 -6.08 -14.69 2.20
N ARG A 85 -5.51 -15.90 2.30
CA ARG A 85 -4.94 -16.60 1.16
C ARG A 85 -3.83 -15.80 0.51
N CYS A 86 -2.95 -15.26 1.35
CA CYS A 86 -1.76 -14.58 0.90
C CYS A 86 -0.56 -15.10 1.70
N ARG A 87 0.62 -14.63 1.37
CA ARG A 87 1.81 -15.08 2.08
C ARG A 87 2.04 -14.27 3.33
N ASP A 88 2.55 -14.91 4.37
CA ASP A 88 2.81 -14.19 5.60
C ASP A 88 3.86 -13.10 5.40
N LYS A 89 4.82 -13.29 4.49
CA LYS A 89 5.79 -12.23 4.20
C LYS A 89 5.11 -10.96 3.70
N GLN A 90 4.05 -11.12 2.91
CA GLN A 90 3.32 -9.96 2.42
C GLN A 90 2.67 -9.20 3.56
N LEU A 91 2.14 -9.92 4.55
CA LEU A 91 1.55 -9.27 5.70
C LEU A 91 2.62 -8.60 6.55
N TRP A 92 3.75 -9.27 6.76
CA TRP A 92 4.82 -8.67 7.53
C TRP A 92 5.30 -7.35 6.93
N ARG A 93 5.39 -7.28 5.61
CA ARG A 93 5.80 -6.04 4.96
C ARG A 93 4.82 -4.90 5.27
N ARG A 94 3.52 -5.21 5.29
CA ARG A 94 2.53 -4.18 5.60
C ARG A 94 2.60 -3.75 7.04
N ILE A 95 2.77 -4.71 7.93
CA ILE A 95 2.90 -4.41 9.34
C ILE A 95 4.12 -3.52 9.56
N GLU A 96 5.25 -3.88 8.96
CA GLU A 96 6.46 -3.09 9.12
C GLU A 96 6.29 -1.67 8.60
N PHE A 97 5.63 -1.54 7.47
CA PHE A 97 5.39 -0.22 6.91
C PHE A 97 4.59 0.65 7.88
N TYR A 98 3.52 0.11 8.42
CA TYR A 98 2.65 0.92 9.28
C TYR A 98 3.27 1.13 10.66
N VAL A 99 4.08 0.19 11.13
CA VAL A 99 4.80 0.39 12.38
C VAL A 99 5.82 1.52 12.21
N GLU A 100 6.51 1.57 11.09
CA GLU A 100 7.45 2.63 10.85
C GLU A 100 6.77 3.97 10.71
N GLN A 101 5.59 3.99 10.09
CA GLN A 101 4.82 5.23 10.02
C GLN A 101 4.44 5.71 11.42
N ALA A 102 4.00 4.80 12.26
CA ALA A 102 3.62 5.15 13.61
C ALA A 102 4.83 5.65 14.42
N ARG A 103 5.97 5.00 14.24
CA ARG A 103 7.17 5.44 14.94
C ARG A 103 7.62 6.81 14.49
N ALA A 104 7.49 7.09 13.20
CA ALA A 104 7.87 8.41 12.71
C ALA A 104 7.01 9.50 13.34
N LEU A 105 5.73 9.21 13.54
CA LEU A 105 4.86 10.16 14.21
C LEU A 105 5.20 10.30 15.68
N GLU A 106 5.52 9.18 16.33
CA GLU A 106 5.84 9.23 17.75
C GLU A 106 7.13 9.94 18.03
N SER A 107 8.05 9.96 17.06
CA SER A 107 9.34 10.57 17.30
C SER A 107 9.24 12.04 17.58
N PHE A 108 8.12 12.67 17.25
CA PHE A 108 7.95 14.08 17.49
C PHE A 108 7.29 14.40 18.82
N GLU A 109 6.48 13.49 19.31
CA GLU A 109 5.74 13.77 20.53
C GLU A 109 5.98 12.75 21.60
N GLY A 110 6.48 11.61 21.21
CA GLY A 110 6.59 10.51 22.13
C GLY A 110 7.62 10.67 23.18
N VAL A 111 8.53 11.59 22.98
CA VAL A 111 9.62 11.75 23.93
C VAL A 111 9.11 12.03 25.33
N GLU A 112 8.04 12.79 25.40
CA GLU A 112 7.55 13.15 26.71
C GLU A 112 6.79 12.03 27.38
N ILE A 113 6.34 11.08 26.62
CA ILE A 113 5.47 10.06 27.14
C ILE A 113 6.16 8.76 27.38
N VAL A 114 7.32 8.61 26.83
CA VAL A 114 8.01 7.35 26.85
C VAL A 114 8.20 6.79 28.22
N GLY A 115 8.45 7.59 29.17
CA GLY A 115 8.73 7.10 30.49
C GLY A 115 7.56 6.49 31.21
N VAL A 116 6.43 6.66 30.68
CA VAL A 116 5.28 6.24 31.38
C VAL A 116 5.01 4.79 31.38
N ASP A 117 5.50 4.06 30.49
CA ASP A 117 5.13 2.78 30.36
C ASP A 117 5.62 1.85 31.14
N GLU A 118 5.38 1.46 31.64
CA GLU A 118 5.78 0.72 32.39
C GLU A 118 5.57 -0.16 32.48
#